data_cd7f7a9beb30a964a00d12ccac0bec6b
#
_entry.id   cd7f7a9beb30a964a00d12ccac0bec6b
#
_cell.length_a   1.000
_cell.length_b   1.000
_cell.length_c   1.000
_cell.angle_alpha   90.00
_cell.angle_beta   90.00
_cell.angle_gamma   90.00
#
_symmetry.space_group_name_H-M   'P 1'
#
loop_
_entity.id
_entity.type
_entity.pdbx_description
1 polymer ?
#
loop_
_entity_poly.entity_id
_entity_poly.type
_entity_poly.pdbx_seq_one_letter_code
_entity_poly.pdbx_strand_id
1 'polypeptide(L)'
;MSEQPVATRRRNQQHSGQPRRIPSQQRGRDRFEKILAVASELIESHGSDGLKMSEIVERAGLSFGALYQYFPDKSAIIRTLAERFNEEGRRCVEAELAEVTDAAALTGALANIADEYYAFFRREPVMRDIWHATHTDKQLQQIDAEDMEFHAQALLAVLVRLW
;
A
#
# COMPACT_ATOMS: atom_id res chain seq x y z
N MET A 1 -20.33 52.73 -13.30
CA MET A 1 -19.46 52.04 -12.35
C MET A 1 -19.95 50.58 -12.28
N SER A 2 -19.30 49.70 -13.03
CA SER A 2 -19.71 48.28 -13.12
C SER A 2 -18.64 47.47 -12.46
N GLU A 3 -18.96 46.91 -11.31
CA GLU A 3 -18.08 45.96 -10.63
C GLU A 3 -18.15 44.60 -11.31
N GLN A 4 -17.02 44.10 -11.77
CA GLN A 4 -16.89 42.73 -12.25
C GLN A 4 -16.63 41.78 -11.06
N PRO A 5 -17.25 40.59 -10.99
CA PRO A 5 -16.99 39.63 -9.94
C PRO A 5 -15.67 38.90 -10.21
N VAL A 6 -14.79 38.90 -9.20
CA VAL A 6 -13.53 38.15 -9.16
C VAL A 6 -13.84 36.66 -9.12
N ALA A 7 -13.48 35.96 -10.20
CA ALA A 7 -13.60 34.50 -10.27
C ALA A 7 -12.61 33.84 -9.30
N THR A 8 -13.09 33.33 -8.21
CA THR A 8 -12.33 32.52 -7.25
C THR A 8 -11.93 31.21 -7.92
N ARG A 9 -10.66 31.10 -8.31
CA ARG A 9 -10.04 29.85 -8.78
C ARG A 9 -10.14 28.81 -7.65
N ARG A 10 -11.09 27.91 -7.74
CA ARG A 10 -11.11 26.69 -6.90
C ARG A 10 -9.82 25.92 -7.18
N ARG A 11 -8.89 25.97 -6.23
CA ARG A 11 -7.69 25.14 -6.17
C ARG A 11 -8.16 23.69 -6.04
N ASN A 12 -8.02 22.94 -7.13
CA ASN A 12 -8.28 21.52 -7.17
C ASN A 12 -7.30 20.84 -6.18
N GLN A 13 -7.80 20.48 -5.00
CA GLN A 13 -7.06 19.63 -4.05
C GLN A 13 -7.02 18.23 -4.65
N GLN A 14 -6.05 18.03 -5.54
CA GLN A 14 -5.72 16.70 -6.02
C GLN A 14 -5.19 15.92 -4.82
N HIS A 15 -5.79 14.79 -4.55
CA HIS A 15 -5.35 13.83 -3.54
C HIS A 15 -3.91 13.42 -3.85
N SER A 16 -2.95 14.08 -3.18
CA SER A 16 -1.55 13.68 -3.16
C SER A 16 -1.49 12.28 -2.53
N GLY A 17 -0.72 11.39 -3.10
CA GLY A 17 -0.51 10.05 -2.56
C GLY A 17 -1.32 8.92 -3.19
N GLN A 18 -2.10 9.16 -4.26
CA GLN A 18 -2.71 8.06 -5.04
C GLN A 18 -2.07 7.93 -6.43
N PRO A 19 -1.93 6.70 -6.96
CA PRO A 19 -1.46 6.51 -8.33
C PRO A 19 -2.43 7.14 -9.32
N ARG A 20 -1.93 7.90 -10.28
CA ARG A 20 -2.76 8.61 -11.26
C ARG A 20 -3.45 7.69 -12.26
N ARG A 21 -2.89 6.51 -12.51
CA ARG A 21 -3.37 5.57 -13.51
C ARG A 21 -2.92 4.15 -13.23
N ILE A 22 -3.89 3.23 -13.15
CA ILE A 22 -3.63 1.80 -13.23
C ILE A 22 -3.73 1.40 -14.71
N PRO A 23 -2.66 0.87 -15.32
CA PRO A 23 -2.65 0.60 -16.75
C PRO A 23 -3.52 -0.61 -17.12
N SER A 24 -4.30 -0.48 -18.19
CA SER A 24 -5.07 -1.59 -18.76
C SER A 24 -4.32 -2.40 -19.84
N GLN A 25 -3.30 -1.79 -20.49
CA GLN A 25 -2.50 -2.44 -21.52
C GLN A 25 -1.24 -3.08 -20.93
N GLN A 26 -0.81 -4.23 -21.51
CA GLN A 26 0.33 -5.01 -21.03
C GLN A 26 1.60 -4.17 -20.84
N ARG A 27 2.03 -3.43 -21.86
CA ARG A 27 3.22 -2.55 -21.77
C ARG A 27 3.15 -1.51 -20.65
N GLY A 28 1.94 -1.03 -20.37
CA GLY A 28 1.72 -0.10 -19.25
C GLY A 28 1.86 -0.80 -17.92
N ARG A 29 1.32 -2.01 -17.80
CA ARG A 29 1.48 -2.85 -16.59
C ARG A 29 2.94 -3.17 -16.33
N ASP A 30 3.69 -3.60 -17.36
CA ASP A 30 5.11 -3.93 -17.21
C ASP A 30 5.93 -2.72 -16.71
N ARG A 31 5.62 -1.50 -17.19
CA ARG A 31 6.27 -0.28 -16.67
C ARG A 31 5.88 0.04 -15.24
N PHE A 32 4.61 -0.10 -14.90
CA PHE A 32 4.11 0.12 -13.55
C PHE A 32 4.78 -0.85 -12.55
N GLU A 33 4.83 -2.14 -12.89
CA GLU A 33 5.52 -3.15 -12.09
C GLU A 33 7.02 -2.87 -11.97
N LYS A 34 7.67 -2.47 -13.07
CA LYS A 34 9.10 -2.10 -13.05
C LYS A 34 9.39 -0.94 -12.11
N ILE A 35 8.51 0.08 -12.09
CA ILE A 35 8.65 1.23 -11.17
C ILE A 35 8.57 0.74 -9.72
N LEU A 36 7.60 -0.11 -9.39
CA LEU A 36 7.42 -0.61 -8.04
C LEU A 36 8.56 -1.52 -7.60
N ALA A 37 9.05 -2.40 -8.48
CA ALA A 37 10.19 -3.26 -8.19
C ALA A 37 11.45 -2.43 -7.88
N VAL A 38 11.79 -1.45 -8.73
CA VAL A 38 12.92 -0.55 -8.50
C VAL A 38 12.75 0.27 -7.23
N ALA A 39 11.55 0.74 -6.95
CA ALA A 39 11.27 1.48 -5.72
C ALA A 39 11.46 0.60 -4.47
N SER A 40 11.01 -0.67 -4.51
CA SER A 40 11.22 -1.62 -3.42
C SER A 40 12.70 -1.85 -3.14
N GLU A 41 13.52 -2.08 -4.18
CA GLU A 41 14.98 -2.22 -4.05
C GLU A 41 15.65 -0.98 -3.44
N LEU A 42 15.20 0.22 -3.84
CA LEU A 42 15.70 1.48 -3.29
C LEU A 42 15.31 1.67 -1.83
N ILE A 43 14.07 1.36 -1.48
CA ILE A 43 13.57 1.44 -0.10
C ILE A 43 14.32 0.45 0.78
N GLU A 44 14.53 -0.77 0.33
CA GLU A 44 15.30 -1.78 1.07
C GLU A 44 16.74 -1.32 1.34
N SER A 45 17.33 -0.57 0.38
CA SER A 45 18.71 -0.10 0.49
C SER A 45 18.88 1.16 1.34
N HIS A 46 17.93 2.10 1.30
CA HIS A 46 18.07 3.46 1.85
C HIS A 46 16.94 3.89 2.78
N GLY A 47 15.95 3.01 3.01
CA GLY A 47 14.71 3.34 3.71
C GLY A 47 13.72 4.14 2.84
N SER A 48 12.48 4.20 3.28
CA SER A 48 11.40 4.94 2.58
C SER A 48 11.65 6.46 2.52
N ASP A 49 12.29 7.02 3.53
CA ASP A 49 12.65 8.45 3.56
C ASP A 49 13.69 8.79 2.50
N GLY A 50 14.63 7.88 2.25
CA GLY A 50 15.69 8.03 1.26
C GLY A 50 15.24 7.89 -0.19
N LEU A 51 14.02 7.41 -0.45
CA LEU A 51 13.49 7.19 -1.80
C LEU A 51 13.40 8.50 -2.59
N LYS A 52 14.02 8.52 -3.79
CA LYS A 52 13.99 9.66 -4.72
C LYS A 52 13.43 9.27 -6.08
N MET A 53 12.52 10.08 -6.60
CA MET A 53 11.94 9.89 -7.93
C MET A 53 12.99 9.87 -9.05
N SER A 54 14.09 10.62 -8.91
CA SER A 54 15.20 10.66 -9.86
C SER A 54 15.95 9.32 -9.96
N GLU A 55 16.17 8.65 -8.83
CA GLU A 55 16.84 7.34 -8.79
C GLU A 55 15.97 6.25 -9.42
N ILE A 56 14.65 6.34 -9.21
CA ILE A 56 13.69 5.43 -9.87
C ILE A 56 13.75 5.61 -11.40
N VAL A 57 13.73 6.85 -11.89
CA VAL A 57 13.85 7.17 -13.33
C VAL A 57 15.11 6.57 -13.91
N GLU A 58 16.25 6.81 -13.27
CA GLU A 58 17.56 6.31 -13.70
C GLU A 58 17.60 4.77 -13.75
N ARG A 59 17.29 4.09 -12.65
CA ARG A 59 17.35 2.64 -12.57
C ARG A 59 16.30 1.93 -13.42
N ALA A 60 15.10 2.48 -13.51
CA ALA A 60 14.05 1.93 -14.36
C ALA A 60 14.27 2.22 -15.86
N GLY A 61 15.20 3.10 -16.23
CA GLY A 61 15.44 3.50 -17.62
C GLY A 61 14.22 4.20 -18.23
N LEU A 62 13.55 5.05 -17.45
CA LEU A 62 12.33 5.77 -17.86
C LEU A 62 12.62 7.29 -17.96
N SER A 63 11.71 8.01 -18.61
CA SER A 63 11.67 9.47 -18.48
C SER A 63 10.86 9.89 -17.25
N PHE A 64 11.13 11.10 -16.72
CA PHE A 64 10.30 11.69 -15.66
C PHE A 64 8.83 11.76 -16.04
N GLY A 65 8.53 12.15 -17.30
CA GLY A 65 7.16 12.17 -17.80
C GLY A 65 6.46 10.81 -17.74
N ALA A 66 7.19 9.72 -18.05
CA ALA A 66 6.68 8.36 -17.97
C ALA A 66 6.41 7.94 -16.50
N LEU A 67 7.30 8.28 -15.57
CA LEU A 67 7.09 8.00 -14.14
C LEU A 67 5.89 8.78 -13.60
N TYR A 68 5.82 10.09 -13.84
CA TYR A 68 4.73 10.96 -13.35
C TYR A 68 3.35 10.68 -13.99
N GLN A 69 3.29 9.91 -15.08
CA GLN A 69 2.02 9.39 -15.59
C GLN A 69 1.35 8.41 -14.61
N TYR A 70 2.13 7.67 -13.85
CA TYR A 70 1.64 6.66 -12.88
C TYR A 70 1.64 7.20 -11.45
N PHE A 71 2.74 7.79 -11.03
CA PHE A 71 2.96 8.20 -9.65
C PHE A 71 3.29 9.69 -9.57
N PRO A 72 2.41 10.50 -8.95
CA PRO A 72 2.64 11.94 -8.82
C PRO A 72 3.79 12.28 -7.87
N ASP A 73 4.08 11.40 -6.92
CA ASP A 73 5.09 11.56 -5.89
C ASP A 73 5.51 10.21 -5.29
N LYS A 74 6.51 10.22 -4.39
CA LYS A 74 6.99 9.01 -3.73
C LYS A 74 5.95 8.40 -2.79
N SER A 75 5.09 9.21 -2.18
CA SER A 75 4.03 8.72 -1.27
C SER A 75 3.02 7.85 -2.02
N ALA A 76 2.72 8.17 -3.30
CA ALA A 76 1.87 7.34 -4.15
C ALA A 76 2.48 5.96 -4.44
N ILE A 77 3.81 5.87 -4.56
CA ILE A 77 4.53 4.60 -4.74
C ILE A 77 4.48 3.79 -3.45
N ILE A 78 4.82 4.40 -2.32
CA ILE A 78 4.80 3.76 -0.99
C ILE A 78 3.38 3.28 -0.67
N ARG A 79 2.36 4.10 -0.91
CA ARG A 79 0.95 3.72 -0.78
C ARG A 79 0.63 2.46 -1.57
N THR A 80 1.00 2.42 -2.85
CA THR A 80 0.70 1.28 -3.72
C THR A 80 1.39 0.00 -3.24
N LEU A 81 2.61 0.10 -2.72
CA LEU A 81 3.32 -1.03 -2.13
C LEU A 81 2.64 -1.50 -0.84
N ALA A 82 2.28 -0.56 0.05
CA ALA A 82 1.55 -0.86 1.28
C ALA A 82 0.20 -1.55 1.00
N GLU A 83 -0.59 -1.01 0.06
CA GLU A 83 -1.88 -1.60 -0.34
C GLU A 83 -1.72 -3.04 -0.87
N ARG A 84 -0.64 -3.35 -1.61
CA ARG A 84 -0.35 -4.70 -2.08
C ARG A 84 0.00 -5.66 -0.95
N PHE A 85 0.84 -5.23 -0.02
CA PHE A 85 1.20 -6.04 1.14
C PHE A 85 0.00 -6.30 2.04
N ASN A 86 -0.81 -5.27 2.29
CA ASN A 86 -2.06 -5.41 3.05
C ASN A 86 -3.03 -6.38 2.38
N GLU A 87 -3.19 -6.30 1.05
CA GLU A 87 -4.05 -7.22 0.29
C GLU A 87 -3.58 -8.69 0.40
N GLU A 88 -2.28 -8.94 0.40
CA GLU A 88 -1.73 -10.28 0.61
C GLU A 88 -1.99 -10.76 2.05
N GLY A 89 -1.76 -9.90 3.05
CA GLY A 89 -2.05 -10.17 4.45
C GLY A 89 -3.53 -10.45 4.70
N ARG A 90 -4.42 -9.64 4.15
CA ARG A 90 -5.88 -9.83 4.27
C ARG A 90 -6.33 -11.17 3.72
N ARG A 91 -5.83 -11.57 2.55
CA ARG A 91 -6.13 -12.89 1.96
C ARG A 91 -5.70 -14.04 2.85
N CYS A 92 -4.54 -13.93 3.48
CA CYS A 92 -4.08 -14.92 4.45
C CYS A 92 -5.04 -15.02 5.64
N VAL A 93 -5.38 -13.88 6.25
CA VAL A 93 -6.30 -13.82 7.40
C VAL A 93 -7.69 -14.34 7.05
N GLU A 94 -8.25 -13.95 5.91
CA GLU A 94 -9.54 -14.45 5.43
C GLU A 94 -9.54 -15.97 5.24
N ALA A 95 -8.50 -16.53 4.62
CA ALA A 95 -8.39 -17.95 4.37
C ALA A 95 -8.32 -18.75 5.68
N GLU A 96 -7.48 -18.33 6.63
CA GLU A 96 -7.34 -19.02 7.92
C GLU A 96 -8.61 -18.91 8.78
N LEU A 97 -9.25 -17.74 8.80
CA LEU A 97 -10.46 -17.53 9.60
C LEU A 97 -11.72 -18.17 9.00
N ALA A 98 -11.74 -18.45 7.70
CA ALA A 98 -12.87 -19.11 7.04
C ALA A 98 -13.11 -20.54 7.58
N GLU A 99 -12.04 -21.26 7.88
CA GLU A 99 -12.06 -22.66 8.33
C GLU A 99 -12.32 -22.83 9.84
N VAL A 100 -12.44 -21.72 10.59
CA VAL A 100 -12.62 -21.76 12.05
C VAL A 100 -14.05 -22.20 12.39
N THR A 101 -14.17 -23.31 13.13
CA THR A 101 -15.47 -23.91 13.56
C THR A 101 -15.66 -23.89 15.07
N ASP A 102 -14.60 -23.73 15.85
CA ASP A 102 -14.62 -23.72 17.31
C ASP A 102 -13.41 -22.95 17.89
N ALA A 103 -13.32 -22.82 19.21
CA ALA A 103 -12.25 -22.09 19.88
C ALA A 103 -10.87 -22.73 19.70
N ALA A 104 -10.78 -24.05 19.55
CA ALA A 104 -9.49 -24.73 19.32
C ALA A 104 -8.98 -24.43 17.90
N ALA A 105 -9.88 -24.51 16.90
CA ALA A 105 -9.59 -24.12 15.52
C ALA A 105 -9.18 -22.65 15.41
N LEU A 106 -9.83 -21.74 16.17
CA LEU A 106 -9.43 -20.32 16.22
C LEU A 106 -7.99 -20.15 16.71
N THR A 107 -7.59 -20.87 17.76
CA THR A 107 -6.22 -20.83 18.27
C THR A 107 -5.21 -21.29 17.22
N GLY A 108 -5.53 -22.36 16.48
CA GLY A 108 -4.70 -22.85 15.36
C GLY A 108 -4.59 -21.83 14.25
N ALA A 109 -5.71 -21.25 13.81
CA ALA A 109 -5.73 -20.23 12.76
C ALA A 109 -4.89 -19.00 13.12
N LEU A 110 -5.00 -18.51 14.37
CA LEU A 110 -4.17 -17.38 14.83
C LEU A 110 -2.67 -17.71 14.84
N ALA A 111 -2.29 -18.94 15.21
CA ALA A 111 -0.90 -19.38 15.14
C ALA A 111 -0.40 -19.42 13.68
N ASN A 112 -1.19 -19.98 12.77
CA ASN A 112 -0.87 -20.02 11.33
C ASN A 112 -0.71 -18.62 10.75
N ILE A 113 -1.65 -17.70 11.06
CA ILE A 113 -1.56 -16.29 10.64
C ILE A 113 -0.24 -15.68 11.12
N ALA A 114 0.13 -15.89 12.38
CA ALA A 114 1.38 -15.35 12.92
C ALA A 114 2.62 -15.91 12.20
N ASP A 115 2.64 -17.21 11.91
CA ASP A 115 3.73 -17.88 11.19
C ASP A 115 3.83 -17.39 9.73
N GLU A 116 2.69 -17.23 9.04
CA GLU A 116 2.65 -16.70 7.67
C GLU A 116 3.11 -15.24 7.61
N TYR A 117 2.68 -14.39 8.55
CA TYR A 117 3.18 -13.01 8.62
C TYR A 117 4.69 -12.97 8.90
N TYR A 118 5.20 -13.82 9.78
CA TYR A 118 6.63 -13.92 10.02
C TYR A 118 7.40 -14.35 8.77
N ALA A 119 6.91 -15.35 8.05
CA ALA A 119 7.48 -15.81 6.78
C ALA A 119 7.43 -14.71 5.72
N PHE A 120 6.33 -13.94 5.67
CA PHE A 120 6.15 -12.82 4.74
C PHE A 120 7.17 -11.70 5.01
N PHE A 121 7.34 -11.27 6.25
CA PHE A 121 8.35 -10.27 6.63
C PHE A 121 9.78 -10.71 6.31
N ARG A 122 10.05 -12.01 6.35
CA ARG A 122 11.38 -12.55 5.95
C ARG A 122 11.57 -12.59 4.45
N ARG A 123 10.51 -12.87 3.69
CA ARG A 123 10.54 -12.93 2.22
C ARG A 123 10.61 -11.54 1.59
N GLU A 124 9.92 -10.58 2.20
CA GLU A 124 9.79 -9.20 1.72
C GLU A 124 10.36 -8.19 2.75
N PRO A 125 11.70 -8.07 2.87
CA PRO A 125 12.32 -7.21 3.89
C PRO A 125 11.89 -5.75 3.81
N VAL A 126 11.60 -5.25 2.59
CA VAL A 126 11.11 -3.89 2.32
C VAL A 126 9.80 -3.57 3.04
N MET A 127 9.00 -4.59 3.36
CA MET A 127 7.71 -4.44 4.03
C MET A 127 7.83 -3.70 5.37
N ARG A 128 8.92 -3.90 6.12
CA ARG A 128 9.18 -3.22 7.39
C ARG A 128 9.32 -1.71 7.21
N ASP A 129 10.05 -1.30 6.18
CA ASP A 129 10.27 0.12 5.88
C ASP A 129 8.99 0.78 5.33
N ILE A 130 8.21 0.04 4.54
CA ILE A 130 6.90 0.48 4.06
C ILE A 130 5.94 0.67 5.24
N TRP A 131 5.88 -0.31 6.14
CA TRP A 131 5.01 -0.25 7.33
C TRP A 131 5.42 0.90 8.27
N HIS A 132 6.73 1.11 8.46
CA HIS A 132 7.21 2.27 9.20
C HIS A 132 6.74 3.59 8.56
N ALA A 133 6.80 3.70 7.23
CA ALA A 133 6.33 4.88 6.50
C ALA A 133 4.82 5.12 6.69
N THR A 134 3.98 4.07 6.70
CA THR A 134 2.54 4.22 6.91
C THR A 134 2.19 4.74 8.32
N HIS A 135 3.01 4.43 9.31
CA HIS A 135 2.82 4.94 10.68
C HIS A 135 3.29 6.39 10.86
N THR A 136 4.32 6.82 10.15
CA THR A 136 4.97 8.12 10.36
C THR A 136 4.47 9.22 9.41
N ASP A 137 4.04 8.87 8.21
CA ASP A 137 3.50 9.81 7.22
C ASP A 137 1.99 9.93 7.34
N LYS A 138 1.51 11.12 7.71
CA LYS A 138 0.06 11.43 7.84
C LYS A 138 -0.76 11.12 6.60
N GLN A 139 -0.16 11.18 5.41
CA GLN A 139 -0.86 10.86 4.16
C GLN A 139 -1.08 9.35 3.98
N LEU A 140 -0.28 8.54 4.67
CA LEU A 140 -0.30 7.09 4.59
C LEU A 140 -1.00 6.42 5.79
N GLN A 141 -1.19 7.14 6.91
CA GLN A 141 -1.80 6.60 8.14
C GLN A 141 -3.20 6.00 7.92
N GLN A 142 -3.94 6.51 6.95
CA GLN A 142 -5.26 5.97 6.67
C GLN A 142 -5.21 4.53 6.13
N ILE A 143 -4.17 4.16 5.39
CA ILE A 143 -3.98 2.79 4.88
C ILE A 143 -3.85 1.81 6.03
N ASP A 144 -3.07 2.20 7.03
CA ASP A 144 -2.85 1.40 8.23
C ASP A 144 -4.13 1.26 9.06
N ALA A 145 -4.86 2.36 9.24
CA ALA A 145 -6.14 2.35 9.95
C ALA A 145 -7.19 1.47 9.25
N GLU A 146 -7.28 1.52 7.93
CA GLU A 146 -8.19 0.67 7.14
C GLU A 146 -7.82 -0.81 7.21
N ASP A 147 -6.53 -1.11 7.28
CA ASP A 147 -6.05 -2.48 7.43
C ASP A 147 -6.32 -3.06 8.82
N MET A 148 -6.07 -2.26 9.86
CA MET A 148 -6.42 -2.63 11.24
C MET A 148 -7.92 -2.86 11.41
N GLU A 149 -8.76 -2.00 10.85
CA GLU A 149 -10.22 -2.15 10.87
C GLU A 149 -10.65 -3.44 10.18
N PHE A 150 -10.08 -3.76 9.01
CA PHE A 150 -10.35 -5.02 8.31
C PHE A 150 -10.07 -6.24 9.20
N HIS A 151 -8.89 -6.30 9.84
CA HIS A 151 -8.51 -7.42 10.69
C HIS A 151 -9.40 -7.53 11.93
N ALA A 152 -9.76 -6.39 12.54
CA ALA A 152 -10.68 -6.35 13.68
C ALA A 152 -12.06 -6.88 13.29
N GLN A 153 -12.60 -6.47 12.15
CA GLN A 153 -13.90 -6.92 11.64
C GLN A 153 -13.89 -8.42 11.29
N ALA A 154 -12.84 -8.91 10.65
CA ALA A 154 -12.68 -10.32 10.31
C ALA A 154 -12.68 -11.21 11.55
N LEU A 155 -11.92 -10.84 12.58
CA LEU A 155 -11.87 -11.55 13.85
C LEU A 155 -13.20 -11.46 14.60
N LEU A 156 -13.82 -10.29 14.67
CA LEU A 156 -15.13 -10.10 15.32
C LEU A 156 -16.21 -10.99 14.69
N ALA A 157 -16.24 -11.10 13.36
CA ALA A 157 -17.20 -11.95 12.66
C ALA A 157 -17.07 -13.44 13.07
N VAL A 158 -15.83 -13.92 13.27
CA VAL A 158 -15.58 -15.28 13.78
C VAL A 158 -16.06 -15.42 15.22
N LEU A 159 -15.72 -14.44 16.09
CA LEU A 159 -16.13 -14.50 17.50
C LEU A 159 -17.66 -14.52 17.62
N VAL A 160 -18.38 -13.65 16.91
CA VAL A 160 -19.86 -13.64 16.92
C VAL A 160 -20.47 -14.95 16.40
N ARG A 161 -19.78 -15.65 15.48
CA ARG A 161 -20.25 -16.95 14.98
C ARG A 161 -20.06 -18.08 16.00
N LEU A 162 -19.03 -17.96 16.85
CA LEU A 162 -18.67 -19.03 17.82
C LEU A 162 -19.38 -18.90 19.17
N TRP A 163 -19.85 -17.70 19.54
CA TRP A 163 -20.50 -17.39 20.83
C TRP A 163 -21.83 -16.64 20.67
#